data_7d976fb09259d51d64476bd0373c2c10
#
_entry.id   7d976fb09259d51d64476bd0373c2c10
#
_cell.length_a   1.000
_cell.length_b   1.000
_cell.length_c   1.000
_cell.angle_alpha   90.00
_cell.angle_beta   90.00
_cell.angle_gamma   90.00
#
_symmetry.space_group_name_H-M   'P 1'
#
loop_
_entity.id
_entity.type
_entity.pdbx_description
1 polymer ?
#
loop_
_entity_poly.entity_id
_entity_poly.type
_entity_poly.pdbx_seq_one_letter_code
_entity_poly.pdbx_strand_id
1 'polypeptide(L)'
;MKKTVVGMLALSAMAVAMGSAFAQETAKVAPSMTAAEKETAKKIYFERCAGCHGVLRKGATGKNLEPHWSKKDKDGNVTEGGTLKLGQNRLEKIIGYGTDGGMVNFDDILTKEEIALMSKYIQNTPDVPPEYSFKETMDSWKVIVPVDQRPTKQMNKYNLKNMFSVTLRDTGEVALIDGDTKEIR
;
A
#
# COMPACT_ATOMS: atom_id res chain seq x y z
N MET A 1 -90.07 -17.38 -24.31
CA MET A 1 -89.39 -17.18 -23.01
C MET A 1 -88.05 -17.91 -23.06
N LYS A 2 -86.95 -17.20 -23.35
CA LYS A 2 -85.60 -17.79 -23.45
C LYS A 2 -84.71 -17.13 -22.42
N LYS A 3 -84.26 -17.90 -21.48
CA LYS A 3 -83.32 -17.43 -20.42
C LYS A 3 -81.89 -17.61 -20.92
N THR A 4 -81.17 -16.51 -21.11
CA THR A 4 -79.77 -16.48 -21.47
C THR A 4 -78.96 -16.48 -20.21
N VAL A 5 -78.13 -17.50 -19.98
CA VAL A 5 -77.17 -17.57 -18.90
C VAL A 5 -75.85 -16.99 -19.40
N VAL A 6 -75.37 -15.86 -18.85
CA VAL A 6 -74.08 -15.29 -19.14
C VAL A 6 -73.10 -15.90 -18.15
N GLY A 7 -72.18 -16.70 -18.72
CA GLY A 7 -71.06 -17.24 -17.92
C GLY A 7 -69.95 -16.23 -17.81
N MET A 8 -69.58 -15.89 -16.60
CA MET A 8 -68.52 -14.97 -16.25
C MET A 8 -67.22 -15.79 -16.11
N LEU A 9 -66.35 -15.72 -17.11
CA LEU A 9 -64.99 -16.26 -17.06
C LEU A 9 -64.10 -15.28 -16.25
N ALA A 10 -63.76 -15.69 -15.02
CA ALA A 10 -62.75 -15.00 -14.23
C ALA A 10 -61.34 -15.41 -14.72
N LEU A 11 -60.65 -14.56 -15.45
CA LEU A 11 -59.21 -14.69 -15.72
C LEU A 11 -58.43 -14.30 -14.46
N SER A 12 -57.91 -15.27 -13.76
CA SER A 12 -56.93 -15.06 -12.69
C SER A 12 -55.59 -14.79 -13.34
N ALA A 13 -55.17 -13.49 -13.41
CA ALA A 13 -53.82 -13.08 -13.76
C ALA A 13 -52.89 -13.35 -12.58
N MET A 14 -52.14 -14.43 -12.67
CA MET A 14 -51.09 -14.78 -11.73
C MET A 14 -49.85 -13.94 -12.08
N ALA A 15 -49.68 -12.78 -11.43
CA ALA A 15 -48.48 -11.97 -11.54
C ALA A 15 -47.33 -12.69 -10.82
N VAL A 16 -46.44 -13.33 -11.59
CA VAL A 16 -45.16 -13.84 -11.10
C VAL A 16 -44.26 -12.64 -10.89
N ALA A 17 -44.18 -12.15 -9.64
CA ALA A 17 -43.19 -11.21 -9.23
C ALA A 17 -41.82 -11.90 -9.22
N MET A 18 -41.08 -11.84 -10.35
CA MET A 18 -39.66 -12.14 -10.35
C MET A 18 -38.94 -11.04 -9.58
N GLY A 19 -38.84 -11.24 -8.29
CA GLY A 19 -37.96 -10.46 -7.44
C GLY A 19 -36.51 -10.70 -7.88
N SER A 20 -35.94 -9.78 -8.65
CA SER A 20 -34.50 -9.71 -8.88
C SER A 20 -33.86 -9.46 -7.53
N ALA A 21 -33.42 -10.51 -6.86
CA ALA A 21 -32.52 -10.41 -5.73
C ALA A 21 -31.18 -9.87 -6.29
N PHE A 22 -31.07 -8.55 -6.37
CA PHE A 22 -29.77 -7.92 -6.44
C PHE A 22 -29.07 -8.32 -5.14
N ALA A 23 -28.13 -9.25 -5.25
CA ALA A 23 -27.19 -9.53 -4.17
C ALA A 23 -26.44 -8.23 -3.93
N GLN A 24 -26.87 -7.49 -2.93
CA GLN A 24 -26.17 -6.30 -2.44
C GLN A 24 -24.84 -6.83 -1.89
N GLU A 25 -23.78 -6.64 -2.65
CA GLU A 25 -22.44 -7.00 -2.22
C GLU A 25 -22.16 -6.17 -0.97
N THR A 26 -22.28 -6.83 0.19
CA THR A 26 -22.02 -6.19 1.48
C THR A 26 -20.61 -5.67 1.47
N ALA A 27 -20.45 -4.36 1.60
CA ALA A 27 -19.14 -3.71 1.67
C ALA A 27 -18.30 -4.45 2.71
N LYS A 28 -17.17 -5.02 2.28
CA LYS A 28 -16.27 -5.74 3.16
C LYS A 28 -15.72 -4.76 4.19
N VAL A 29 -15.98 -5.04 5.47
CA VAL A 29 -15.48 -4.22 6.59
C VAL A 29 -14.02 -4.60 6.86
N ALA A 30 -13.19 -3.60 7.11
CA ALA A 30 -11.80 -3.82 7.48
C ALA A 30 -11.70 -4.62 8.79
N PRO A 31 -10.79 -5.60 8.89
CA PRO A 31 -10.58 -6.36 10.12
C PRO A 31 -10.21 -5.44 11.28
N SER A 32 -10.78 -5.67 12.46
CA SER A 32 -10.41 -4.93 13.66
C SER A 32 -8.98 -5.26 14.09
N MET A 33 -8.27 -4.24 14.58
CA MET A 33 -6.90 -4.35 15.10
C MET A 33 -6.78 -3.57 16.40
N THR A 34 -6.07 -4.13 17.35
CA THR A 34 -5.64 -3.41 18.55
C THR A 34 -4.54 -2.39 18.24
N ALA A 35 -4.32 -1.44 19.15
CA ALA A 35 -3.23 -0.49 19.00
C ALA A 35 -1.84 -1.18 18.91
N ALA A 36 -1.62 -2.20 19.74
CA ALA A 36 -0.37 -2.98 19.73
C ALA A 36 -0.17 -3.73 18.40
N GLU A 37 -1.22 -4.34 17.84
CA GLU A 37 -1.17 -4.98 16.53
C GLU A 37 -0.84 -3.98 15.43
N LYS A 38 -1.42 -2.78 15.48
CA LYS A 38 -1.13 -1.72 14.49
C LYS A 38 0.32 -1.27 14.53
N GLU A 39 0.88 -1.04 15.72
CA GLU A 39 2.27 -0.61 15.86
C GLU A 39 3.25 -1.71 15.39
N THR A 40 3.00 -2.96 15.75
CA THR A 40 3.81 -4.09 15.27
C THR A 40 3.74 -4.21 13.75
N ALA A 41 2.53 -4.17 13.19
CA ALA A 41 2.34 -4.26 11.74
C ALA A 41 2.95 -3.07 10.99
N LYS A 42 2.87 -1.86 11.55
CA LYS A 42 3.47 -0.66 10.98
C LYS A 42 5.00 -0.80 10.87
N LYS A 43 5.64 -1.34 11.90
CA LYS A 43 7.08 -1.61 11.89
C LYS A 43 7.44 -2.61 10.78
N ILE A 44 6.77 -3.76 10.73
CA ILE A 44 6.99 -4.78 9.69
C ILE A 44 6.76 -4.20 8.30
N TYR A 45 5.67 -3.42 8.12
CA TYR A 45 5.36 -2.79 6.84
C TYR A 45 6.47 -1.86 6.37
N PHE A 46 6.95 -1.01 7.26
CA PHE A 46 8.00 -0.06 6.94
C PHE A 46 9.32 -0.75 6.58
N GLU A 47 9.69 -1.78 7.32
CA GLU A 47 10.93 -2.52 7.11
C GLU A 47 10.91 -3.40 5.86
N ARG A 48 9.76 -3.99 5.50
CA ARG A 48 9.69 -5.04 4.49
C ARG A 48 8.86 -4.70 3.25
N CYS A 49 7.89 -3.82 3.37
CA CYS A 49 6.87 -3.61 2.32
C CYS A 49 6.93 -2.21 1.69
N ALA A 50 7.21 -1.18 2.50
CA ALA A 50 7.11 0.22 2.09
C ALA A 50 8.06 0.58 0.94
N GLY A 51 9.21 -0.09 0.83
CA GLY A 51 10.18 0.15 -0.25
C GLY A 51 9.59 -0.09 -1.64
N CYS A 52 8.72 -1.08 -1.78
CA CYS A 52 8.06 -1.38 -3.05
C CYS A 52 6.64 -0.80 -3.14
N HIS A 53 5.89 -0.79 -2.03
CA HIS A 53 4.49 -0.40 -2.04
C HIS A 53 4.22 1.05 -1.61
N GLY A 54 5.26 1.78 -1.23
CA GLY A 54 5.18 3.15 -0.74
C GLY A 54 4.67 3.23 0.70
N VAL A 55 5.10 4.27 1.44
CA VAL A 55 4.72 4.48 2.84
C VAL A 55 3.20 4.63 3.00
N LEU A 56 2.56 5.33 2.06
CA LEU A 56 1.10 5.55 2.02
C LEU A 56 0.35 4.43 1.29
N ARG A 57 1.02 3.34 0.92
CA ARG A 57 0.45 2.19 0.21
C ARG A 57 -0.12 2.48 -1.17
N LYS A 58 0.15 3.65 -1.74
CA LYS A 58 -0.33 4.05 -3.08
C LYS A 58 0.39 3.34 -4.23
N GLY A 59 1.36 2.51 -3.91
CA GLY A 59 2.22 1.85 -4.85
C GLY A 59 3.48 2.66 -5.17
N ALA A 60 4.49 1.96 -5.68
CA ALA A 60 5.70 2.51 -6.28
C ALA A 60 6.16 1.52 -7.36
N THR A 61 7.19 0.70 -7.11
CA THR A 61 7.51 -0.45 -7.97
C THR A 61 6.53 -1.60 -7.77
N GLY A 62 5.96 -1.75 -6.56
CA GLY A 62 4.89 -2.67 -6.24
C GLY A 62 3.51 -2.04 -6.41
N LYS A 63 2.48 -2.88 -6.40
CA LYS A 63 1.08 -2.46 -6.58
C LYS A 63 0.58 -1.60 -5.42
N ASN A 64 -0.46 -0.79 -5.70
CA ASN A 64 -1.23 -0.08 -4.69
C ASN A 64 -1.88 -1.08 -3.71
N LEU A 65 -1.68 -0.86 -2.40
CA LEU A 65 -2.21 -1.65 -1.30
C LEU A 65 -3.24 -0.88 -0.45
N GLU A 66 -3.80 0.21 -0.96
CA GLU A 66 -4.90 0.88 -0.26
C GLU A 66 -6.11 -0.08 -0.14
N PRO A 67 -6.89 0.01 0.95
CA PRO A 67 -8.09 -0.82 1.14
C PRO A 67 -9.07 -0.71 -0.01
N HIS A 68 -9.25 0.50 -0.52
CA HIS A 68 -10.03 0.86 -1.69
C HIS A 68 -9.25 1.85 -2.55
N TRP A 69 -9.25 1.63 -3.86
CA TRP A 69 -8.77 2.61 -4.81
C TRP A 69 -9.61 2.56 -6.09
N SER A 70 -9.71 3.69 -6.73
CA SER A 70 -10.37 3.85 -8.03
C SER A 70 -9.42 4.60 -8.96
N LYS A 71 -9.29 4.14 -10.18
CA LYS A 71 -8.49 4.77 -11.22
C LYS A 71 -9.32 4.93 -12.48
N LYS A 72 -9.35 6.15 -13.00
CA LYS A 72 -9.97 6.49 -14.28
C LYS A 72 -8.88 6.54 -15.35
N ASP A 73 -9.07 5.84 -16.47
CA ASP A 73 -8.18 5.94 -17.61
C ASP A 73 -8.50 7.18 -18.48
N LYS A 74 -7.70 7.39 -19.52
CA LYS A 74 -7.87 8.50 -20.47
C LYS A 74 -9.19 8.44 -21.25
N ASP A 75 -9.78 7.25 -21.38
CA ASP A 75 -11.01 7.00 -22.13
C ASP A 75 -12.24 7.09 -21.20
N GLY A 76 -12.02 7.35 -19.91
CA GLY A 76 -13.08 7.53 -18.91
C GLY A 76 -13.51 6.25 -18.22
N ASN A 77 -12.91 5.08 -18.53
CA ASN A 77 -13.23 3.83 -17.86
C ASN A 77 -12.70 3.84 -16.44
N VAL A 78 -13.50 3.37 -15.50
CA VAL A 78 -13.16 3.30 -14.09
C VAL A 78 -12.77 1.87 -13.72
N THR A 79 -11.57 1.72 -13.18
CA THR A 79 -11.10 0.47 -12.57
C THR A 79 -11.04 0.64 -11.07
N GLU A 80 -11.66 -0.27 -10.34
CA GLU A 80 -11.67 -0.28 -8.88
C GLU A 80 -10.94 -1.49 -8.35
N GLY A 81 -10.25 -1.30 -7.24
CA GLY A 81 -9.51 -2.34 -6.57
C GLY A 81 -9.30 -2.03 -5.10
N GLY A 82 -8.50 -2.85 -4.47
CA GLY A 82 -8.12 -2.65 -3.08
C GLY A 82 -7.94 -3.96 -2.35
N THR A 83 -7.22 -3.89 -1.25
CA THR A 83 -6.90 -5.07 -0.43
C THR A 83 -8.14 -5.64 0.28
N LEU A 84 -9.14 -4.82 0.60
CA LEU A 84 -10.42 -5.30 1.12
C LEU A 84 -11.15 -6.23 0.16
N LYS A 85 -11.11 -5.93 -1.15
CA LYS A 85 -11.72 -6.78 -2.17
C LYS A 85 -11.06 -8.16 -2.23
N LEU A 86 -9.75 -8.23 -2.03
CA LEU A 86 -9.00 -9.48 -2.01
C LEU A 86 -9.34 -10.34 -0.79
N GLY A 87 -9.50 -9.73 0.35
CA GLY A 87 -9.77 -10.40 1.64
C GLY A 87 -8.56 -11.09 2.23
N GLN A 88 -8.65 -11.41 3.53
CA GLN A 88 -7.54 -11.87 4.35
C GLN A 88 -6.85 -13.12 3.79
N ASN A 89 -7.59 -14.19 3.53
CA ASN A 89 -7.02 -15.46 3.09
C ASN A 89 -6.21 -15.37 1.79
N ARG A 90 -6.65 -14.51 0.85
CA ARG A 90 -5.93 -14.31 -0.41
C ARG A 90 -4.68 -13.46 -0.17
N LEU A 91 -4.77 -12.46 0.68
CA LEU A 91 -3.62 -11.61 1.02
C LEU A 91 -2.54 -12.40 1.77
N GLU A 92 -2.92 -13.28 2.70
CA GLU A 92 -1.96 -14.17 3.38
C GLU A 92 -1.20 -15.05 2.39
N LYS A 93 -1.89 -15.62 1.39
CA LYS A 93 -1.22 -16.40 0.35
C LYS A 93 -0.29 -15.55 -0.51
N ILE A 94 -0.71 -14.34 -0.89
CA ILE A 94 0.13 -13.42 -1.68
C ILE A 94 1.37 -13.00 -0.88
N ILE A 95 1.21 -12.69 0.39
CA ILE A 95 2.33 -12.29 1.25
C ILE A 95 3.27 -13.49 1.48
N GLY A 96 2.72 -14.64 1.84
CA GLY A 96 3.53 -15.84 2.11
C GLY A 96 4.29 -16.31 0.88
N TYR A 97 3.61 -16.53 -0.23
CA TYR A 97 4.21 -17.20 -1.40
C TYR A 97 4.67 -16.27 -2.52
N GLY A 98 4.41 -14.97 -2.39
CA GLY A 98 4.74 -14.02 -3.45
C GLY A 98 3.81 -14.11 -4.66
N THR A 99 4.26 -13.55 -5.79
CA THR A 99 3.53 -13.58 -7.05
C THR A 99 4.47 -13.67 -8.25
N ASP A 100 4.00 -14.26 -9.34
CA ASP A 100 4.73 -14.28 -10.63
C ASP A 100 5.05 -12.88 -11.17
N GLY A 101 4.35 -11.85 -10.68
CA GLY A 101 4.58 -10.45 -11.02
C GLY A 101 5.76 -9.78 -10.29
N GLY A 102 6.60 -10.55 -9.59
CA GLY A 102 7.84 -10.09 -8.99
C GLY A 102 7.76 -9.74 -7.49
N MET A 103 6.64 -9.97 -6.83
CA MET A 103 6.60 -9.91 -5.37
C MET A 103 7.25 -11.19 -4.82
N VAL A 104 8.27 -11.03 -3.99
CA VAL A 104 8.96 -12.15 -3.32
C VAL A 104 8.06 -12.79 -2.26
N ASN A 105 8.35 -14.03 -1.89
CA ASN A 105 7.74 -14.72 -0.76
C ASN A 105 8.28 -14.18 0.58
N PHE A 106 7.45 -14.25 1.61
CA PHE A 106 7.82 -13.83 2.97
C PHE A 106 7.64 -14.93 4.02
N ASP A 107 7.27 -16.15 3.63
CA ASP A 107 7.09 -17.28 4.55
C ASP A 107 8.41 -17.76 5.18
N ASP A 108 9.55 -17.45 4.58
CA ASP A 108 10.89 -17.70 5.14
C ASP A 108 11.36 -16.58 6.10
N ILE A 109 10.66 -15.42 6.13
CA ILE A 109 11.10 -14.22 6.84
C ILE A 109 10.12 -13.85 7.95
N LEU A 110 8.83 -14.03 7.71
CA LEU A 110 7.74 -13.69 8.63
C LEU A 110 7.06 -14.96 9.13
N THR A 111 6.67 -14.95 10.39
CA THR A 111 5.85 -16.02 10.95
C THR A 111 4.44 -16.00 10.34
N LYS A 112 3.70 -17.09 10.48
CA LYS A 112 2.29 -17.15 10.01
C LYS A 112 1.42 -16.08 10.68
N GLU A 113 1.67 -15.82 11.95
CA GLU A 113 0.99 -14.80 12.74
C GLU A 113 1.29 -13.39 12.22
N GLU A 114 2.55 -13.10 11.85
CA GLU A 114 2.95 -11.84 11.24
C GLU A 114 2.37 -11.68 9.83
N ILE A 115 2.31 -12.73 9.03
CA ILE A 115 1.64 -12.72 7.72
C ILE A 115 0.14 -12.42 7.88
N ALA A 116 -0.52 -13.08 8.84
CA ALA A 116 -1.93 -12.83 9.15
C ALA A 116 -2.13 -11.39 9.66
N LEU A 117 -1.24 -10.89 10.51
CA LEU A 117 -1.25 -9.52 11.00
C LEU A 117 -1.08 -8.52 9.85
N MET A 118 -0.14 -8.75 8.95
CA MET A 118 0.08 -7.90 7.78
C MET A 118 -1.12 -7.89 6.85
N SER A 119 -1.77 -9.05 6.64
CA SER A 119 -2.99 -9.13 5.82
C SER A 119 -4.14 -8.30 6.41
N LYS A 120 -4.30 -8.27 7.75
CA LYS A 120 -5.25 -7.38 8.43
C LYS A 120 -4.84 -5.91 8.26
N TYR A 121 -3.57 -5.60 8.48
CA TYR A 121 -3.05 -4.24 8.46
C TYR A 121 -3.25 -3.54 7.11
N ILE A 122 -2.96 -4.21 6.00
CA ILE A 122 -3.14 -3.61 4.67
C ILE A 122 -4.60 -3.50 4.22
N GLN A 123 -5.54 -4.12 4.93
CA GLN A 123 -6.98 -3.94 4.73
C GLN A 123 -7.56 -2.75 5.51
N ASN A 124 -6.77 -2.16 6.39
CA ASN A 124 -7.13 -0.94 7.11
C ASN A 124 -6.57 0.29 6.38
N THR A 125 -7.24 1.44 6.52
CA THR A 125 -6.75 2.70 5.97
C THR A 125 -5.37 3.03 6.56
N PRO A 126 -4.38 3.38 5.73
CA PRO A 126 -3.08 3.79 6.23
C PRO A 126 -3.21 5.07 7.06
N ASP A 127 -2.41 5.18 8.12
CA ASP A 127 -2.28 6.44 8.83
C ASP A 127 -1.76 7.50 7.85
N VAL A 128 -2.42 8.64 7.80
CA VAL A 128 -1.92 9.78 7.04
C VAL A 128 -0.80 10.39 7.88
N PRO A 129 0.45 10.42 7.40
CA PRO A 129 1.50 11.10 8.12
C PRO A 129 1.12 12.58 8.26
N PRO A 130 1.55 13.24 9.34
CA PRO A 130 1.37 14.68 9.45
C PRO A 130 1.94 15.36 8.19
N GLU A 131 1.24 16.37 7.73
CA GLU A 131 1.69 17.14 6.58
C GLU A 131 3.06 17.76 6.93
N TYR A 132 4.06 17.49 6.08
CA TYR A 132 5.40 18.05 6.23
C TYR A 132 5.59 19.14 5.17
N SER A 133 5.34 20.36 5.57
CA SER A 133 5.36 21.53 4.70
C SER A 133 6.79 21.98 4.37
N PHE A 134 6.91 22.83 3.33
CA PHE A 134 8.18 23.48 3.03
C PHE A 134 8.71 24.29 4.22
N LYS A 135 7.82 24.92 4.99
CA LYS A 135 8.21 25.65 6.19
C LYS A 135 8.85 24.72 7.22
N GLU A 136 8.24 23.58 7.51
CA GLU A 136 8.79 22.59 8.45
C GLU A 136 10.11 22.01 7.95
N THR A 137 10.24 21.80 6.65
CA THR A 137 11.52 21.41 6.03
C THR A 137 12.59 22.47 6.29
N MET A 138 12.28 23.73 6.09
CA MET A 138 13.22 24.83 6.31
C MET A 138 13.56 25.02 7.80
N ASP A 139 12.56 24.88 8.68
CA ASP A 139 12.76 24.99 10.14
C ASP A 139 13.65 23.85 10.68
N SER A 140 13.57 22.67 10.07
CA SER A 140 14.40 21.51 10.42
C SER A 140 15.81 21.56 9.81
N TRP A 141 16.04 22.45 8.82
CA TRP A 141 17.31 22.55 8.14
C TRP A 141 18.38 23.14 9.03
N LYS A 142 19.34 22.34 9.39
CA LYS A 142 20.50 22.77 10.20
C LYS A 142 21.74 22.89 9.32
N VAL A 143 22.21 24.11 9.10
CA VAL A 143 23.49 24.37 8.44
C VAL A 143 24.60 24.16 9.45
N ILE A 144 25.37 23.09 9.34
CA ILE A 144 26.48 22.77 10.26
C ILE A 144 27.69 23.64 9.95
N VAL A 145 28.02 23.82 8.67
CA VAL A 145 29.12 24.68 8.22
C VAL A 145 28.56 25.75 7.28
N PRO A 146 28.48 27.03 7.70
CA PRO A 146 28.05 28.11 6.83
C PRO A 146 28.90 28.22 5.56
N VAL A 147 28.28 28.70 4.47
CA VAL A 147 28.90 28.71 3.13
C VAL A 147 30.20 29.49 3.11
N ASP A 148 30.26 30.63 3.82
CA ASP A 148 31.43 31.52 3.96
C ASP A 148 32.57 30.87 4.74
N GLN A 149 32.28 29.86 5.56
CA GLN A 149 33.28 29.10 6.34
C GLN A 149 33.75 27.83 5.64
N ARG A 150 33.17 27.49 4.47
CA ARG A 150 33.54 26.28 3.72
C ARG A 150 34.89 26.48 3.03
N PRO A 151 35.75 25.43 3.01
CA PRO A 151 36.99 25.49 2.27
C PRO A 151 36.74 25.78 0.78
N THR A 152 37.47 26.75 0.22
CA THR A 152 37.42 27.10 -1.21
C THR A 152 38.31 26.19 -2.05
N LYS A 153 39.16 25.40 -1.44
CA LYS A 153 40.06 24.43 -2.05
C LYS A 153 39.86 23.07 -1.43
N GLN A 154 40.10 22.02 -2.17
CA GLN A 154 40.11 20.65 -1.67
C GLN A 154 41.14 20.51 -0.54
N MET A 155 40.70 20.08 0.64
CA MET A 155 41.55 19.94 1.84
C MET A 155 42.04 18.49 2.03
N ASN A 156 41.49 17.51 1.32
CA ASN A 156 41.90 16.13 1.39
C ASN A 156 42.65 15.71 0.12
N LYS A 157 43.31 14.55 0.18
CA LYS A 157 44.10 13.99 -0.93
C LYS A 157 43.33 13.04 -1.85
N TYR A 158 42.03 12.82 -1.58
CA TYR A 158 41.24 11.83 -2.29
C TYR A 158 40.78 12.34 -3.66
N ASN A 159 40.64 11.44 -4.61
CA ASN A 159 40.07 11.74 -5.90
C ASN A 159 38.53 11.88 -5.76
N LEU A 160 38.05 13.10 -5.53
CA LEU A 160 36.62 13.36 -5.35
C LEU A 160 35.77 13.02 -6.58
N LYS A 161 36.35 12.86 -7.76
CA LYS A 161 35.65 12.43 -8.97
C LYS A 161 35.38 10.93 -8.98
N ASN A 162 36.07 10.16 -8.14
CA ASN A 162 35.92 8.72 -7.97
C ASN A 162 35.53 8.32 -6.55
N MET A 163 34.75 9.19 -5.88
CA MET A 163 34.17 8.89 -4.57
C MET A 163 32.72 8.46 -4.73
N PHE A 164 32.32 7.41 -4.02
CA PHE A 164 30.95 6.91 -3.96
C PHE A 164 30.37 7.14 -2.59
N SER A 165 29.10 7.53 -2.53
CA SER A 165 28.32 7.52 -1.29
C SER A 165 27.34 6.33 -1.32
N VAL A 166 27.30 5.58 -0.23
CA VAL A 166 26.39 4.44 -0.08
C VAL A 166 25.52 4.70 1.16
N THR A 167 24.22 4.76 0.97
CA THR A 167 23.28 4.88 2.08
C THR A 167 23.07 3.51 2.70
N LEU A 168 23.46 3.38 3.97
CA LEU A 168 23.23 2.19 4.79
C LEU A 168 21.87 2.34 5.47
N ARG A 169 20.83 1.89 4.78
CA ARG A 169 19.43 2.14 5.18
C ARG A 169 19.10 1.62 6.56
N ASP A 170 19.61 0.44 6.90
CA ASP A 170 19.24 -0.26 8.14
C ASP A 170 19.88 0.39 9.39
N THR A 171 21.04 1.05 9.22
CA THR A 171 21.74 1.76 10.29
C THR A 171 21.48 3.28 10.27
N GLY A 172 20.89 3.79 9.18
CA GLY A 172 20.68 5.23 9.00
C GLY A 172 21.97 6.02 8.74
N GLU A 173 23.01 5.35 8.24
CA GLU A 173 24.33 5.92 7.99
C GLU A 173 24.60 6.13 6.50
N VAL A 174 25.64 6.90 6.20
CA VAL A 174 26.19 7.05 4.86
C VAL A 174 27.67 6.69 4.90
N ALA A 175 28.07 5.69 4.15
CA ALA A 175 29.48 5.36 3.94
C ALA A 175 30.02 6.09 2.70
N LEU A 176 31.21 6.63 2.78
CA LEU A 176 31.96 7.12 1.64
C LEU A 176 33.00 6.08 1.25
N ILE A 177 33.02 5.71 -0.03
CA ILE A 177 33.96 4.72 -0.58
C ILE A 177 34.88 5.42 -1.57
N ASP A 178 36.16 5.29 -1.36
CA ASP A 178 37.20 5.72 -2.28
C ASP A 178 37.29 4.69 -3.45
N GLY A 179 36.89 5.12 -4.63
CA GLY A 179 36.87 4.23 -5.80
C GLY A 179 38.28 3.83 -6.30
N ASP A 180 39.30 4.59 -5.95
CA ASP A 180 40.70 4.26 -6.36
C ASP A 180 41.26 3.17 -5.42
N THR A 181 41.04 3.26 -4.12
CA THR A 181 41.52 2.28 -3.12
C THR A 181 40.51 1.24 -2.71
N LYS A 182 39.21 1.45 -3.02
CA LYS A 182 38.08 0.61 -2.63
C LYS A 182 37.86 0.51 -1.09
N GLU A 183 38.35 1.48 -0.35
CA GLU A 183 38.23 1.55 1.10
C GLU A 183 37.15 2.53 1.53
N ILE A 184 36.53 2.26 2.68
CA ILE A 184 35.61 3.18 3.37
C ILE A 184 36.43 4.30 4.01
N ARG A 185 35.90 5.54 3.92
CA ARG A 185 36.52 6.74 4.44
C ARG A 185 35.61 7.43 5.46
#